data_c16df5c53eb88666dcc3b3176bebff9c
#
_entry.id   c16df5c53eb88666dcc3b3176bebff9c
#
_cell.length_a   1.000
_cell.length_b   1.000
_cell.length_c   1.000
_cell.angle_alpha   90.00
_cell.angle_beta   90.00
_cell.angle_gamma   90.00
#
_symmetry.space_group_name_H-M   'P 1'
#
loop_
_entity.id
_entity.type
_entity.pdbx_description
1 polymer ?
#
loop_
_entity_poly.entity_id
_entity_poly.type
_entity_poly.pdbx_seq_one_letter_code
_entity_poly.pdbx_strand_id
1 'polypeptide(L)'
;LKTGIIQQSLSGFYDVIADEKIYRTRARGNFRQRKIKPVVGDHVEFSAENQQEGYLLRILPRRNQLVRPPVANVDMAVVVTSAKEPAFSANLLDRQLIALEAQDVTPLIYFSKTDLLTDDEYQQLLPTIEGYRKIGYHVYAAREPFNPDQLVSLMEELKGNIVTMMGQTGAGKSTLLNHLAPQLKLATGEISQALQRGRHTTRKVSLLDVNGALIADTPGFSSYETFDMTVNDLPHLFPEMAKNSADCKFRGCFT
;
A
#
# COMPACT_ATOMS: atom_id res chain seq x y z
N LEU A 1 -24.13 -19.38 2.79
CA LEU A 1 -23.51 -18.09 3.04
C LEU A 1 -22.01 -18.29 3.16
N LYS A 2 -21.23 -17.52 2.41
CA LYS A 2 -19.76 -17.54 2.43
C LYS A 2 -19.24 -16.16 2.76
N THR A 3 -18.02 -16.07 3.28
CA THR A 3 -17.29 -14.83 3.46
C THR A 3 -16.01 -14.85 2.62
N GLY A 4 -15.57 -13.68 2.15
CA GLY A 4 -14.37 -13.57 1.34
C GLY A 4 -13.95 -12.12 1.13
N ILE A 5 -12.89 -11.93 0.33
CA ILE A 5 -12.32 -10.62 0.02
C ILE A 5 -12.50 -10.34 -1.47
N ILE A 6 -12.96 -9.14 -1.83
CA ILE A 6 -13.03 -8.72 -3.24
C ILE A 6 -11.60 -8.55 -3.75
N GLN A 7 -11.18 -9.45 -4.63
CA GLN A 7 -9.89 -9.40 -5.29
C GLN A 7 -9.85 -8.44 -6.47
N GLN A 8 -10.95 -8.39 -7.24
CA GLN A 8 -11.03 -7.63 -8.47
C GLN A 8 -12.43 -7.10 -8.71
N SER A 9 -12.52 -5.91 -9.30
CA SER A 9 -13.77 -5.33 -9.78
C SER A 9 -13.67 -5.01 -11.27
N LEU A 10 -14.54 -5.56 -12.08
CA LEU A 10 -14.57 -5.34 -13.53
C LEU A 10 -16.00 -5.33 -14.07
N SER A 11 -16.41 -4.21 -14.67
CA SER A 11 -17.69 -4.09 -15.39
C SER A 11 -18.92 -4.56 -14.60
N GLY A 12 -18.95 -4.28 -13.28
CA GLY A 12 -20.06 -4.66 -12.41
C GLY A 12 -20.02 -6.09 -11.87
N PHE A 13 -18.95 -6.82 -12.18
CA PHE A 13 -18.62 -8.08 -11.56
C PHE A 13 -17.53 -7.87 -10.48
N TYR A 14 -17.58 -8.72 -9.47
CA TYR A 14 -16.63 -8.74 -8.36
C TYR A 14 -16.13 -10.16 -8.20
N ASP A 15 -14.84 -10.38 -8.40
CA ASP A 15 -14.21 -11.65 -8.15
C ASP A 15 -13.81 -11.68 -6.66
N VAL A 16 -14.34 -12.65 -5.90
CA VAL A 16 -14.16 -12.79 -4.46
C VAL A 16 -13.30 -14.01 -4.17
N ILE A 17 -12.21 -13.83 -3.42
CA ILE A 17 -11.40 -14.94 -2.89
C ILE A 17 -12.07 -15.44 -1.61
N ALA A 18 -12.34 -16.74 -1.55
CA ALA A 18 -12.80 -17.44 -0.37
C ALA A 18 -12.33 -18.90 -0.45
N ASP A 19 -11.78 -19.44 0.66
CA ASP A 19 -11.30 -20.84 0.74
C ASP A 19 -10.36 -21.20 -0.44
N GLU A 20 -9.39 -20.33 -0.73
CA GLU A 20 -8.41 -20.49 -1.85
C GLU A 20 -9.04 -20.57 -3.25
N LYS A 21 -10.32 -20.23 -3.39
CA LYS A 21 -11.07 -20.23 -4.65
C LYS A 21 -11.56 -18.84 -4.98
N ILE A 22 -11.67 -18.58 -6.30
CA ILE A 22 -12.23 -17.32 -6.80
C ILE A 22 -13.66 -17.57 -7.23
N TYR A 23 -14.58 -16.72 -6.74
CA TYR A 23 -16.00 -16.73 -7.06
C TYR A 23 -16.36 -15.44 -7.78
N ARG A 24 -16.90 -15.56 -8.99
CA ARG A 24 -17.44 -14.41 -9.72
C ARG A 24 -18.81 -14.06 -9.21
N THR A 25 -18.96 -12.82 -8.75
CA THR A 25 -20.20 -12.34 -8.14
C THR A 25 -20.69 -11.05 -8.79
N ARG A 26 -21.98 -10.73 -8.57
CA ARG A 26 -22.58 -9.44 -8.90
C ARG A 26 -23.15 -8.80 -7.66
N ALA A 27 -23.13 -7.47 -7.60
CA ALA A 27 -23.83 -6.75 -6.53
C ALA A 27 -25.35 -6.83 -6.75
N ARG A 28 -26.13 -7.12 -5.70
CA ARG A 28 -27.58 -7.04 -5.75
C ARG A 28 -28.06 -5.59 -5.89
N GLY A 29 -29.27 -5.38 -6.43
CA GLY A 29 -29.81 -4.04 -6.71
C GLY A 29 -29.90 -3.11 -5.50
N ASN A 30 -30.01 -3.66 -4.27
CA ASN A 30 -30.05 -2.90 -3.03
C ASN A 30 -28.73 -2.11 -2.75
N PHE A 31 -27.56 -2.54 -3.28
CA PHE A 31 -26.32 -1.78 -3.17
C PHE A 31 -26.42 -0.43 -3.90
N ARG A 32 -27.06 -0.42 -5.08
CA ARG A 32 -27.31 0.82 -5.83
C ARG A 32 -28.27 1.75 -5.12
N GLN A 33 -29.32 1.22 -4.52
CA GLN A 33 -30.30 2.01 -3.76
C GLN A 33 -29.66 2.66 -2.52
N ARG A 34 -28.78 1.95 -1.85
CA ARG A 34 -28.05 2.44 -0.66
C ARG A 34 -26.83 3.28 -0.99
N LYS A 35 -26.52 3.54 -2.28
CA LYS A 35 -25.31 4.22 -2.76
C LYS A 35 -24.00 3.60 -2.24
N ILE A 36 -24.02 2.30 -1.91
CA ILE A 36 -22.86 1.58 -1.44
C ILE A 36 -22.14 1.03 -2.67
N LYS A 37 -20.86 1.39 -2.84
CA LYS A 37 -20.02 0.91 -3.94
C LYS A 37 -19.00 -0.09 -3.35
N PRO A 38 -19.09 -1.40 -3.74
CA PRO A 38 -18.04 -2.35 -3.39
C PRO A 38 -16.72 -1.96 -4.04
N VAL A 39 -15.62 -2.10 -3.31
CA VAL A 39 -14.26 -1.85 -3.80
C VAL A 39 -13.38 -3.06 -3.54
N VAL A 40 -12.24 -3.12 -4.20
CA VAL A 40 -11.22 -4.15 -3.97
C VAL A 40 -10.74 -4.08 -2.51
N GLY A 41 -10.51 -5.22 -1.88
CA GLY A 41 -10.17 -5.31 -0.45
C GLY A 41 -11.38 -5.35 0.50
N ASP A 42 -12.61 -5.15 0.01
CA ASP A 42 -13.78 -5.32 0.86
C ASP A 42 -13.93 -6.76 1.35
N HIS A 43 -14.13 -6.91 2.65
CA HIS A 43 -14.63 -8.15 3.23
C HIS A 43 -16.14 -8.24 3.00
N VAL A 44 -16.60 -9.32 2.41
CA VAL A 44 -17.98 -9.46 1.96
C VAL A 44 -18.60 -10.78 2.40
N GLU A 45 -19.91 -10.74 2.64
CA GLU A 45 -20.75 -11.94 2.65
C GLU A 45 -21.38 -12.10 1.26
N PHE A 46 -21.33 -13.33 0.74
CA PHE A 46 -21.86 -13.64 -0.58
C PHE A 46 -22.50 -15.02 -0.62
N SER A 47 -23.37 -15.23 -1.61
CA SER A 47 -23.90 -16.54 -1.97
C SER A 47 -23.37 -16.91 -3.35
N ALA A 48 -22.97 -18.17 -3.51
CA ALA A 48 -22.58 -18.72 -4.80
C ALA A 48 -22.89 -20.21 -4.82
N GLU A 49 -23.57 -20.65 -5.88
CA GLU A 49 -23.83 -22.07 -6.13
C GLU A 49 -22.63 -22.74 -6.78
N ASN A 50 -21.86 -21.97 -7.57
CA ASN A 50 -20.64 -22.38 -8.22
C ASN A 50 -19.66 -21.18 -8.29
N GLN A 51 -18.48 -21.38 -8.89
CA GLN A 51 -17.46 -20.33 -9.00
C GLN A 51 -17.80 -19.21 -10.01
N GLN A 52 -18.79 -19.40 -10.89
CA GLN A 52 -19.11 -18.46 -11.98
C GLN A 52 -20.33 -17.58 -11.68
N GLU A 53 -21.20 -18.02 -10.76
CA GLU A 53 -22.46 -17.34 -10.46
C GLU A 53 -22.63 -17.15 -8.97
N GLY A 54 -22.49 -15.91 -8.52
CA GLY A 54 -22.68 -15.52 -7.15
C GLY A 54 -23.22 -14.11 -7.01
N TYR A 55 -23.67 -13.79 -5.80
CA TYR A 55 -24.21 -12.48 -5.46
C TYR A 55 -23.61 -11.98 -4.16
N LEU A 56 -23.08 -10.75 -4.19
CA LEU A 56 -22.74 -10.02 -2.97
C LEU A 56 -24.00 -9.72 -2.18
N LEU A 57 -24.00 -10.03 -0.91
CA LEU A 57 -25.11 -9.84 0.00
C LEU A 57 -24.88 -8.66 0.94
N ARG A 58 -23.66 -8.56 1.50
CA ARG A 58 -23.28 -7.50 2.43
C ARG A 58 -21.78 -7.21 2.33
N ILE A 59 -21.39 -5.94 2.48
CA ILE A 59 -20.03 -5.51 2.76
C ILE A 59 -19.91 -5.41 4.28
N LEU A 60 -18.87 -6.01 4.84
CA LEU A 60 -18.55 -5.89 6.25
C LEU A 60 -17.93 -4.51 6.54
N PRO A 61 -17.95 -4.03 7.78
CA PRO A 61 -17.34 -2.75 8.13
C PRO A 61 -15.88 -2.67 7.66
N ARG A 62 -15.54 -1.57 7.01
CA ARG A 62 -14.17 -1.27 6.59
C ARG A 62 -13.39 -0.70 7.78
N ARG A 63 -12.14 -1.14 7.97
CA ARG A 63 -11.21 -0.49 8.88
C ARG A 63 -10.73 0.84 8.29
N ASN A 64 -10.35 0.79 7.03
CA ASN A 64 -9.93 1.96 6.25
C ASN A 64 -10.34 1.81 4.78
N GLN A 65 -10.21 2.90 4.02
CA GLN A 65 -10.38 2.89 2.59
C GLN A 65 -9.49 3.97 1.96
N LEU A 66 -8.57 3.56 1.12
CA LEU A 66 -7.81 4.48 0.29
C LEU A 66 -8.68 4.98 -0.87
N VAL A 67 -8.52 6.24 -1.26
CA VAL A 67 -9.27 6.87 -2.34
C VAL A 67 -8.61 6.59 -3.70
N ARG A 68 -7.29 6.63 -3.72
CA ARG A 68 -6.46 6.37 -4.92
C ARG A 68 -5.24 5.54 -4.54
N PRO A 69 -5.24 4.28 -4.88
CA PRO A 69 -6.31 3.52 -5.53
C PRO A 69 -7.49 3.26 -4.59
N PRO A 70 -8.71 3.01 -5.11
CA PRO A 70 -9.85 2.66 -4.29
C PRO A 70 -9.71 1.22 -3.79
N VAL A 71 -9.01 1.05 -2.66
CA VAL A 71 -8.78 -0.23 -1.97
C VAL A 71 -9.20 -0.06 -0.51
N ALA A 72 -9.97 -1.03 -0.01
CA ALA A 72 -10.40 -1.08 1.40
C ALA A 72 -9.56 -2.06 2.21
N ASN A 73 -9.56 -1.87 3.53
CA ASN A 73 -8.95 -2.78 4.51
C ASN A 73 -7.46 -3.04 4.24
N VAL A 74 -6.74 -2.00 3.83
CA VAL A 74 -5.28 -2.07 3.63
C VAL A 74 -4.61 -2.19 4.99
N ASP A 75 -3.81 -3.24 5.17
CA ASP A 75 -3.09 -3.49 6.42
C ASP A 75 -1.77 -2.74 6.46
N MET A 76 -1.03 -2.80 5.35
CA MET A 76 0.33 -2.30 5.28
C MET A 76 0.60 -1.57 3.97
N ALA A 77 1.56 -0.65 4.00
CA ALA A 77 2.06 0.02 2.81
C ALA A 77 3.59 -0.04 2.75
N VAL A 78 4.13 -0.57 1.67
CA VAL A 78 5.58 -0.48 1.40
C VAL A 78 5.85 0.87 0.74
N VAL A 79 6.44 1.78 1.51
CA VAL A 79 6.86 3.11 1.04
C VAL A 79 8.24 2.98 0.40
N VAL A 80 8.26 2.86 -0.92
CA VAL A 80 9.51 2.78 -1.68
C VAL A 80 10.07 4.18 -1.88
N THR A 81 11.14 4.50 -1.19
CA THR A 81 11.88 5.77 -1.32
C THR A 81 13.22 5.53 -1.99
N SER A 82 13.56 6.37 -2.98
CA SER A 82 14.83 6.27 -3.68
C SER A 82 15.93 6.94 -2.86
N ALA A 83 17.07 6.27 -2.70
CA ALA A 83 18.26 6.88 -2.12
C ALA A 83 18.94 7.85 -3.10
N LYS A 84 18.80 7.57 -4.41
CA LYS A 84 19.38 8.38 -5.50
C LYS A 84 18.51 8.22 -6.76
N GLU A 85 18.26 9.31 -7.49
CA GLU A 85 17.54 9.28 -8.79
C GLU A 85 16.11 8.68 -8.76
N PRO A 86 15.13 9.38 -8.20
CA PRO A 86 15.18 10.76 -7.69
C PRO A 86 15.90 10.87 -6.35
N ALA A 87 16.46 12.03 -6.05
CA ALA A 87 17.13 12.28 -4.79
C ALA A 87 16.20 12.03 -3.59
N PHE A 88 16.77 11.47 -2.53
CA PHE A 88 16.05 11.26 -1.28
C PHE A 88 15.50 12.58 -0.72
N SER A 89 14.28 12.54 -0.23
CA SER A 89 13.62 13.66 0.44
C SER A 89 12.92 13.17 1.69
N ALA A 90 13.46 13.52 2.86
CA ALA A 90 12.85 13.20 4.15
C ALA A 90 11.44 13.82 4.25
N ASN A 91 11.27 15.08 3.86
CA ASN A 91 9.96 15.74 3.87
C ASN A 91 8.89 14.98 3.06
N LEU A 92 9.29 14.41 1.92
CA LEU A 92 8.39 13.61 1.11
C LEU A 92 8.04 12.29 1.81
N LEU A 93 9.03 11.63 2.39
CA LEU A 93 8.83 10.38 3.14
C LEU A 93 7.93 10.63 4.35
N ASP A 94 8.21 11.65 5.16
CA ASP A 94 7.42 12.00 6.35
C ASP A 94 5.94 12.25 6.00
N ARG A 95 5.67 12.98 4.92
CA ARG A 95 4.29 13.19 4.45
C ARG A 95 3.60 11.87 4.07
N GLN A 96 4.34 10.92 3.50
CA GLN A 96 3.80 9.59 3.17
C GLN A 96 3.46 8.82 4.44
N LEU A 97 4.36 8.84 5.41
CA LEU A 97 4.18 8.14 6.67
C LEU A 97 2.96 8.68 7.43
N ILE A 98 2.86 10.02 7.59
CA ILE A 98 1.71 10.67 8.24
C ILE A 98 0.39 10.31 7.55
N ALA A 99 0.38 10.29 6.21
CA ALA A 99 -0.82 9.95 5.46
C ALA A 99 -1.28 8.50 5.68
N LEU A 100 -0.35 7.58 5.92
CA LEU A 100 -0.64 6.19 6.24
C LEU A 100 -1.09 6.03 7.69
N GLU A 101 -0.41 6.67 8.64
CA GLU A 101 -0.81 6.71 10.05
C GLU A 101 -2.25 7.24 10.22
N ALA A 102 -2.60 8.31 9.50
CA ALA A 102 -3.95 8.87 9.51
C ALA A 102 -5.03 7.91 8.98
N GLN A 103 -4.65 6.88 8.24
CA GLN A 103 -5.55 5.86 7.69
C GLN A 103 -5.47 4.51 8.42
N ASP A 104 -4.75 4.45 9.53
CA ASP A 104 -4.50 3.19 10.26
C ASP A 104 -3.91 2.11 9.33
N VAL A 105 -2.90 2.50 8.52
CA VAL A 105 -2.14 1.64 7.62
C VAL A 105 -0.69 1.59 8.09
N THR A 106 -0.19 0.42 8.43
CA THR A 106 1.19 0.25 8.90
C THR A 106 2.20 0.51 7.79
N PRO A 107 3.09 1.52 7.92
CA PRO A 107 4.09 1.79 6.90
C PRO A 107 5.35 0.94 7.09
N LEU A 108 5.88 0.42 5.98
CA LEU A 108 7.20 -0.19 5.87
C LEU A 108 8.03 0.65 4.93
N ILE A 109 9.20 1.08 5.36
CA ILE A 109 10.09 1.92 4.55
C ILE A 109 11.09 1.03 3.80
N TYR A 110 11.13 1.16 2.48
CA TYR A 110 12.09 0.46 1.64
C TYR A 110 12.95 1.45 0.85
N PHE A 111 14.25 1.53 1.19
CA PHE A 111 15.21 2.32 0.44
C PHE A 111 15.67 1.56 -0.80
N SER A 112 15.30 2.06 -1.95
CA SER A 112 15.75 1.55 -3.25
C SER A 112 16.99 2.29 -3.74
N LYS A 113 17.68 1.71 -4.74
CA LYS A 113 18.83 2.33 -5.43
C LYS A 113 19.99 2.73 -4.50
N THR A 114 20.11 2.05 -3.39
CA THR A 114 21.23 2.19 -2.45
C THR A 114 22.56 1.77 -3.09
N ASP A 115 22.52 0.90 -4.10
CA ASP A 115 23.64 0.48 -4.94
C ASP A 115 24.23 1.60 -5.80
N LEU A 116 23.46 2.66 -6.08
CA LEU A 116 23.94 3.82 -6.85
C LEU A 116 24.70 4.83 -5.99
N LEU A 117 24.67 4.71 -4.66
CA LEU A 117 25.40 5.60 -3.77
C LEU A 117 26.88 5.24 -3.74
N THR A 118 27.76 6.23 -3.55
CA THR A 118 29.14 5.96 -3.11
C THR A 118 29.13 5.49 -1.65
N ASP A 119 30.25 4.96 -1.16
CA ASP A 119 30.33 4.54 0.23
C ASP A 119 30.14 5.71 1.18
N ASP A 120 30.70 6.88 0.87
CA ASP A 120 30.53 8.10 1.67
C ASP A 120 29.06 8.56 1.67
N GLU A 121 28.39 8.58 0.53
CA GLU A 121 26.95 8.91 0.43
C GLU A 121 26.09 7.94 1.25
N TYR A 122 26.42 6.65 1.20
CA TYR A 122 25.69 5.65 2.00
C TYR A 122 25.90 5.85 3.49
N GLN A 123 27.15 6.12 3.93
CA GLN A 123 27.45 6.43 5.34
C GLN A 123 26.70 7.69 5.81
N GLN A 124 26.55 8.70 4.96
CA GLN A 124 25.77 9.90 5.28
C GLN A 124 24.26 9.63 5.39
N LEU A 125 23.73 8.62 4.69
CA LEU A 125 22.32 8.23 4.76
C LEU A 125 22.00 7.39 6.02
N LEU A 126 22.96 6.67 6.57
CA LEU A 126 22.74 5.77 7.72
C LEU A 126 22.10 6.45 8.95
N PRO A 127 22.50 7.66 9.38
CA PRO A 127 21.85 8.34 10.49
C PRO A 127 20.35 8.58 10.28
N THR A 128 19.93 8.86 9.04
CA THR A 128 18.52 9.01 8.67
C THR A 128 17.78 7.69 8.77
N ILE A 129 18.35 6.61 8.23
CA ILE A 129 17.78 5.25 8.31
C ILE A 129 17.59 4.85 9.78
N GLU A 130 18.63 5.03 10.60
CA GLU A 130 18.58 4.72 12.02
C GLU A 130 17.61 5.62 12.80
N GLY A 131 17.42 6.87 12.35
CA GLY A 131 16.40 7.77 12.87
C GLY A 131 15.01 7.17 12.74
N TYR A 132 14.61 6.74 11.54
CA TYR A 132 13.31 6.10 11.31
C TYR A 132 13.14 4.79 12.10
N ARG A 133 14.20 3.97 12.22
CA ARG A 133 14.17 2.75 13.04
C ARG A 133 13.94 3.06 14.52
N LYS A 134 14.59 4.09 15.05
CA LYS A 134 14.44 4.53 16.46
C LYS A 134 13.04 5.07 16.76
N ILE A 135 12.39 5.69 15.77
CA ILE A 135 10.99 6.13 15.87
C ILE A 135 10.06 4.92 15.99
N GLY A 136 10.42 3.78 15.39
CA GLY A 136 9.66 2.53 15.44
C GLY A 136 9.25 1.99 14.07
N TYR A 137 9.68 2.63 12.98
CA TYR A 137 9.39 2.13 11.65
C TYR A 137 10.29 0.95 11.27
N HIS A 138 9.72 -0.01 10.54
CA HIS A 138 10.50 -1.06 9.91
C HIS A 138 11.15 -0.52 8.64
N VAL A 139 12.48 -0.57 8.57
CA VAL A 139 13.26 0.04 7.49
C VAL A 139 14.16 -0.99 6.82
N TYR A 140 13.91 -1.22 5.56
CA TYR A 140 14.71 -2.05 4.65
C TYR A 140 15.64 -1.15 3.83
N ALA A 141 16.93 -1.22 4.09
CA ALA A 141 17.92 -0.33 3.49
C ALA A 141 19.30 -1.01 3.35
N ALA A 142 19.31 -2.24 2.83
CA ALA A 142 20.57 -2.91 2.55
C ALA A 142 21.38 -2.17 1.49
N ARG A 143 22.72 -2.26 1.53
CA ARG A 143 23.63 -1.67 0.52
C ARG A 143 23.31 -2.22 -0.88
N GLU A 144 22.95 -3.50 -0.97
CA GLU A 144 22.38 -4.16 -2.12
C GLU A 144 20.86 -4.20 -1.97
N PRO A 145 20.10 -3.37 -2.72
CA PRO A 145 18.66 -3.19 -2.46
C PRO A 145 17.83 -4.46 -2.66
N PHE A 146 18.34 -5.40 -3.49
CA PHE A 146 17.64 -6.67 -3.76
C PHE A 146 18.35 -7.87 -3.13
N ASN A 147 19.04 -7.65 -2.01
CA ASN A 147 19.65 -8.73 -1.23
C ASN A 147 18.56 -9.77 -0.85
N PRO A 148 18.81 -11.08 -1.10
CA PRO A 148 17.81 -12.13 -0.88
C PRO A 148 17.27 -12.18 0.54
N ASP A 149 18.12 -12.02 1.55
CA ASP A 149 17.71 -12.08 2.96
C ASP A 149 16.75 -10.93 3.30
N GLN A 150 17.01 -9.73 2.76
CA GLN A 150 16.13 -8.57 2.91
C GLN A 150 14.77 -8.81 2.23
N LEU A 151 14.77 -9.37 1.02
CA LEU A 151 13.52 -9.67 0.29
C LEU A 151 12.71 -10.76 0.99
N VAL A 152 13.34 -11.79 1.51
CA VAL A 152 12.69 -12.84 2.29
C VAL A 152 12.06 -12.25 3.56
N SER A 153 12.83 -11.46 4.32
CA SER A 153 12.33 -10.80 5.53
C SER A 153 11.15 -9.89 5.25
N LEU A 154 11.23 -9.09 4.17
CA LEU A 154 10.11 -8.26 3.72
C LEU A 154 8.88 -9.09 3.39
N MET A 155 9.02 -10.18 2.61
CA MET A 155 7.90 -11.03 2.24
C MET A 155 7.23 -11.71 3.44
N GLU A 156 8.01 -12.18 4.41
CA GLU A 156 7.47 -12.77 5.64
C GLU A 156 6.61 -11.77 6.42
N GLU A 157 7.01 -10.50 6.44
CA GLU A 157 6.25 -9.43 7.10
C GLU A 157 4.97 -9.07 6.34
N LEU A 158 5.00 -9.12 5.01
CA LEU A 158 3.82 -8.83 4.16
C LEU A 158 2.78 -9.95 4.15
N LYS A 159 3.16 -11.18 4.47
CA LYS A 159 2.32 -12.37 4.37
C LYS A 159 1.04 -12.25 5.20
N GLY A 160 -0.08 -12.65 4.61
CA GLY A 160 -1.40 -12.59 5.25
C GLY A 160 -2.06 -11.21 5.27
N ASN A 161 -1.41 -10.19 4.72
CA ASN A 161 -1.88 -8.80 4.73
C ASN A 161 -2.34 -8.32 3.34
N ILE A 162 -3.24 -7.34 3.33
CA ILE A 162 -3.54 -6.52 2.15
C ILE A 162 -2.53 -5.36 2.12
N VAL A 163 -1.71 -5.35 1.09
CA VAL A 163 -0.54 -4.45 0.98
C VAL A 163 -0.69 -3.51 -0.21
N THR A 164 -0.31 -2.26 -0.04
CA THR A 164 -0.13 -1.32 -1.16
C THR A 164 1.33 -0.91 -1.30
N MET A 165 1.73 -0.60 -2.56
CA MET A 165 3.06 -0.06 -2.87
C MET A 165 2.96 1.45 -3.05
N MET A 166 3.66 2.22 -2.26
CA MET A 166 3.65 3.68 -2.27
C MET A 166 5.04 4.23 -2.62
N GLY A 167 5.11 5.46 -3.08
CA GLY A 167 6.39 6.12 -3.37
C GLY A 167 6.37 6.92 -4.66
N GLN A 168 7.35 7.80 -4.81
CA GLN A 168 7.51 8.69 -5.95
C GLN A 168 7.63 7.93 -7.28
N THR A 169 7.24 8.56 -8.39
CA THR A 169 7.52 8.04 -9.73
C THR A 169 9.03 7.88 -9.92
N GLY A 170 9.44 6.72 -10.42
CA GLY A 170 10.87 6.40 -10.58
C GLY A 170 11.56 5.89 -9.31
N ALA A 171 10.89 5.81 -8.16
CA ALA A 171 11.47 5.26 -6.93
C ALA A 171 11.74 3.75 -6.95
N GLY A 172 11.31 3.01 -7.99
CA GLY A 172 11.62 1.59 -8.11
C GLY A 172 10.53 0.63 -7.61
N LYS A 173 9.28 1.08 -7.40
CA LYS A 173 8.17 0.23 -6.96
C LYS A 173 7.97 -1.02 -7.82
N SER A 174 7.85 -0.85 -9.15
CA SER A 174 7.67 -1.97 -10.09
C SER A 174 8.88 -2.89 -10.12
N THR A 175 10.08 -2.35 -9.92
CA THR A 175 11.31 -3.14 -9.85
C THR A 175 11.30 -4.01 -8.60
N LEU A 176 10.98 -3.42 -7.43
CA LEU A 176 10.85 -4.19 -6.18
C LEU A 176 9.79 -5.28 -6.32
N LEU A 177 8.60 -4.94 -6.86
CA LEU A 177 7.53 -5.91 -7.03
C LEU A 177 7.91 -7.04 -8.00
N ASN A 178 8.69 -6.77 -9.06
CA ASN A 178 9.22 -7.80 -9.94
C ASN A 178 10.24 -8.73 -9.25
N HIS A 179 11.00 -8.22 -8.26
CA HIS A 179 11.88 -9.08 -7.45
C HIS A 179 11.09 -9.94 -6.45
N LEU A 180 10.02 -9.41 -5.86
CA LEU A 180 9.15 -10.15 -4.95
C LEU A 180 8.27 -11.17 -5.70
N ALA A 181 7.87 -10.86 -6.93
CA ALA A 181 6.97 -11.63 -7.77
C ALA A 181 7.42 -11.65 -9.24
N PRO A 182 8.52 -12.36 -9.59
CA PRO A 182 9.06 -12.36 -10.95
C PRO A 182 8.08 -12.82 -12.03
N GLN A 183 7.08 -13.62 -11.65
CA GLN A 183 6.02 -14.10 -12.54
C GLN A 183 5.11 -12.98 -13.08
N LEU A 184 5.04 -11.83 -12.41
CA LEU A 184 4.16 -10.73 -12.82
C LEU A 184 4.68 -9.97 -14.04
N LYS A 185 6.00 -9.95 -14.28
CA LYS A 185 6.66 -9.30 -15.42
C LYS A 185 6.17 -7.87 -15.65
N LEU A 186 6.08 -7.08 -14.58
CA LEU A 186 5.61 -5.70 -14.65
C LEU A 186 6.55 -4.83 -15.49
N ALA A 187 5.98 -3.93 -16.28
CA ALA A 187 6.77 -2.97 -17.04
C ALA A 187 7.47 -1.98 -16.09
N THR A 188 8.80 -1.85 -16.23
CA THR A 188 9.64 -0.97 -15.42
C THR A 188 10.17 0.20 -16.26
N GLY A 189 10.41 1.37 -15.63
CA GLY A 189 11.04 2.52 -16.27
C GLY A 189 10.15 3.29 -17.26
N GLU A 190 10.78 3.91 -18.26
CA GLU A 190 10.12 4.78 -19.27
C GLU A 190 9.07 4.05 -20.12
N ILE A 191 9.24 2.74 -20.32
CA ILE A 191 8.31 1.90 -21.08
C ILE A 191 6.93 1.88 -20.40
N SER A 192 6.90 1.86 -19.06
CA SER A 192 5.67 1.95 -18.27
C SER A 192 4.92 3.25 -18.53
N GLN A 193 5.62 4.38 -18.67
CA GLN A 193 5.02 5.68 -18.95
C GLN A 193 4.49 5.79 -20.39
N ALA A 194 5.17 5.21 -21.36
CA ALA A 194 4.76 5.21 -22.78
C ALA A 194 3.50 4.35 -23.00
N LEU A 195 3.42 3.18 -22.37
CA LEU A 195 2.24 2.30 -22.42
C LEU A 195 1.01 2.91 -21.72
N GLN A 196 1.22 3.70 -20.66
CA GLN A 196 0.12 4.38 -19.95
C GLN A 196 -0.48 5.55 -20.75
N ARG A 197 0.28 6.21 -21.63
CA ARG A 197 -0.20 7.34 -22.45
C ARG A 197 -1.04 6.90 -23.64
N GLY A 198 -0.96 5.64 -24.07
CA GLY A 198 -1.62 5.13 -25.29
C GLY A 198 -2.94 4.41 -25.08
N ARG A 199 -3.39 4.12 -23.87
CA ARG A 199 -4.63 3.40 -23.60
C ARG A 199 -5.52 4.16 -22.62
N HIS A 200 -6.67 4.64 -23.13
CA HIS A 200 -7.85 4.98 -22.32
C HIS A 200 -8.47 3.68 -21.75
N THR A 201 -7.73 2.97 -20.92
CA THR A 201 -8.28 1.82 -20.20
C THR A 201 -8.62 2.26 -18.78
N THR A 202 -9.87 2.08 -18.41
CA THR A 202 -10.38 2.18 -17.04
C THR A 202 -9.36 1.50 -16.12
N ARG A 203 -8.76 2.27 -15.20
CA ARG A 203 -7.73 1.75 -14.28
C ARG A 203 -8.34 0.61 -13.48
N LYS A 204 -7.94 -0.60 -13.81
CA LYS A 204 -8.38 -1.81 -13.14
C LYS A 204 -7.54 -1.95 -11.88
N VAL A 205 -8.19 -1.94 -10.73
CA VAL A 205 -7.56 -2.27 -9.45
C VAL A 205 -7.78 -3.75 -9.18
N SER A 206 -6.74 -4.46 -8.80
CA SER A 206 -6.82 -5.86 -8.38
C SER A 206 -5.82 -6.14 -7.28
N LEU A 207 -6.11 -7.14 -6.45
CA LEU A 207 -5.16 -7.71 -5.50
C LEU A 207 -4.47 -8.90 -6.17
N LEU A 208 -3.16 -8.86 -6.18
CA LEU A 208 -2.31 -9.95 -6.67
C LEU A 208 -1.85 -10.76 -5.46
N ASP A 209 -2.07 -12.07 -5.51
CA ASP A 209 -1.48 -12.96 -4.51
C ASP A 209 0.01 -13.16 -4.82
N VAL A 210 0.83 -12.71 -3.90
CA VAL A 210 2.28 -12.85 -3.94
C VAL A 210 2.73 -13.57 -2.67
N ASN A 211 2.92 -14.87 -2.78
CA ASN A 211 3.39 -15.71 -1.68
C ASN A 211 2.54 -15.57 -0.39
N GLY A 212 1.23 -15.38 -0.53
CA GLY A 212 0.28 -15.23 0.56
C GLY A 212 0.08 -13.78 1.04
N ALA A 213 0.72 -12.78 0.43
CA ALA A 213 0.38 -11.37 0.57
C ALA A 213 -0.55 -10.93 -0.57
N LEU A 214 -1.59 -10.16 -0.28
CA LEU A 214 -2.49 -9.60 -1.29
C LEU A 214 -2.03 -8.19 -1.66
N ILE A 215 -1.24 -8.05 -2.72
CA ILE A 215 -0.66 -6.76 -3.13
C ILE A 215 -1.58 -6.06 -4.11
N ALA A 216 -1.96 -4.82 -3.79
CA ALA A 216 -2.77 -4.00 -4.68
C ALA A 216 -1.97 -3.60 -5.93
N ASP A 217 -2.39 -4.11 -7.10
CA ASP A 217 -1.84 -3.70 -8.40
C ASP A 217 -2.42 -2.34 -8.78
N THR A 218 -1.59 -1.32 -8.60
CA THR A 218 -1.98 0.06 -8.84
C THR A 218 -0.87 0.79 -9.57
N PRO A 219 -0.95 0.89 -10.90
CA PRO A 219 0.04 1.64 -11.65
C PRO A 219 0.03 3.11 -11.23
N GLY A 220 1.15 3.58 -10.67
CA GLY A 220 1.41 5.00 -10.48
C GLY A 220 0.79 5.64 -9.23
N PHE A 221 0.84 4.99 -8.07
CA PHE A 221 0.51 5.62 -6.80
C PHE A 221 1.64 6.58 -6.38
N SER A 222 1.58 7.80 -6.89
CA SER A 222 2.57 8.85 -6.60
C SER A 222 1.93 10.14 -6.09
N SER A 223 0.58 10.23 -6.07
CA SER A 223 -0.09 11.46 -5.65
C SER A 223 -0.56 11.33 -4.20
N TYR A 224 -0.05 12.23 -3.37
CA TYR A 224 -0.61 12.49 -2.05
C TYR A 224 -1.93 13.23 -2.25
N GLU A 225 -3.03 12.62 -1.89
CA GLU A 225 -4.17 13.42 -1.46
C GLU A 225 -3.85 13.81 -0.02
N THR A 226 -3.73 15.11 0.22
CA THR A 226 -3.79 15.66 1.57
C THR A 226 -5.13 15.20 2.12
N PHE A 227 -5.09 14.26 3.07
CA PHE A 227 -6.27 13.89 3.84
C PHE A 227 -6.75 15.15 4.56
N ASP A 228 -8.04 15.22 4.90
CA ASP A 228 -8.63 16.30 5.70
C ASP A 228 -8.05 16.27 7.14
N MET A 229 -6.72 16.48 7.25
CA MET A 229 -6.00 16.55 8.51
C MET A 229 -5.96 18.00 8.97
N THR A 230 -6.24 18.22 10.23
CA THR A 230 -6.05 19.50 10.89
C THR A 230 -4.68 19.55 11.56
N VAL A 231 -4.19 20.76 11.88
CA VAL A 231 -2.94 20.93 12.65
C VAL A 231 -3.00 20.18 13.99
N ASN A 232 -4.19 20.05 14.56
CA ASN A 232 -4.42 19.36 15.84
C ASN A 232 -4.23 17.84 15.75
N ASP A 233 -4.33 17.24 14.57
CA ASP A 233 -4.16 15.80 14.36
C ASP A 233 -2.68 15.44 14.24
N LEU A 234 -1.82 16.37 13.78
CA LEU A 234 -0.42 16.09 13.49
C LEU A 234 0.37 15.49 14.66
N PRO A 235 0.26 15.97 15.93
CA PRO A 235 1.02 15.38 17.03
C PRO A 235 0.73 13.91 17.30
N HIS A 236 -0.44 13.43 16.91
CA HIS A 236 -0.86 12.04 17.08
C HIS A 236 -0.41 11.14 15.92
N LEU A 237 -0.05 11.75 14.78
CA LEU A 237 0.36 11.04 13.56
C LEU A 237 1.88 10.88 13.43
N PHE A 238 2.65 11.51 14.34
CA PHE A 238 4.08 11.28 14.49
C PHE A 238 4.29 10.36 15.70
N PRO A 239 4.74 9.09 15.52
CA PRO A 239 4.89 8.13 16.62
C PRO A 239 5.76 8.67 17.75
N GLU A 240 6.85 9.40 17.44
CA GLU A 240 7.73 10.03 18.42
C GLU A 240 7.04 11.15 19.20
N MET A 241 6.14 11.91 18.58
CA MET A 241 5.37 12.95 19.26
C MET A 241 4.27 12.32 20.11
N ALA A 242 3.53 11.36 19.59
CA ALA A 242 2.47 10.64 20.29
C ALA A 242 3.04 9.98 21.57
N LYS A 243 4.20 9.33 21.47
CA LYS A 243 4.88 8.68 22.60
C LYS A 243 5.29 9.66 23.71
N ASN A 244 5.76 10.85 23.33
CA ASN A 244 6.27 11.85 24.29
C ASN A 244 5.19 12.83 24.76
N SER A 245 4.03 12.87 24.12
CA SER A 245 2.95 13.82 24.46
C SER A 245 2.38 13.60 25.87
N ALA A 246 2.41 12.36 26.37
CA ALA A 246 1.95 12.03 27.73
C ALA A 246 2.80 12.68 28.84
N ASP A 247 4.08 12.94 28.57
CA ASP A 247 5.05 13.52 29.51
C ASP A 247 5.13 15.06 29.38
N CYS A 248 4.33 15.65 28.46
CA CYS A 248 4.33 17.09 28.25
C CYS A 248 3.70 17.82 29.43
N LYS A 249 4.42 18.81 29.98
CA LYS A 249 3.93 19.65 31.10
C LYS A 249 2.76 20.56 30.73
N PHE A 250 2.60 20.85 29.46
CA PHE A 250 1.57 21.76 28.95
C PHE A 250 0.46 20.96 28.27
N ARG A 251 -0.77 21.08 28.76
CA ARG A 251 -1.95 20.53 28.11
C ARG A 251 -2.31 21.40 26.89
N GLY A 252 -2.38 20.78 25.70
CA GLY A 252 -2.70 21.47 24.45
C GLY A 252 -1.52 22.18 23.79
N CYS A 253 -0.29 21.74 24.02
CA CYS A 253 0.89 22.20 23.30
C CYS A 253 0.89 21.59 21.89
N PHE A 254 0.83 22.45 20.87
CA PHE A 254 0.85 22.08 19.45
C PHE A 254 2.19 22.43 18.77
N THR A 255 3.24 22.64 19.55
CA THR A 255 4.59 22.98 19.08
C THR A 255 5.57 21.88 19.39
#